data_460eb7984e33d332ee18a07bedfd577d
#
_entry.id   460eb7984e33d332ee18a07bedfd577d
#
_cell.length_a   1.000
_cell.length_b   1.000
_cell.length_c   1.000
_cell.angle_alpha   90.00
_cell.angle_beta   90.00
_cell.angle_gamma   90.00
#
_symmetry.space_group_name_H-M   'P 1'
#
loop_
_entity.id
_entity.type
_entity.pdbx_description
1 polymer ?
#
loop_
_entity_poly.entity_id
_entity_poly.type
_entity_poly.pdbx_seq_one_letter_code
_entity_poly.pdbx_strand_id
1 'polypeptide(L)'
;MKIVDVKVAEAPIGSQFANAVIDFSHMTVSVIAVETDAVIDDERVVGYGFNSNGRYAQTGLITERLLPRLREAVPDDLVDVETGLLDPVAAGTIMRSNEKPGGHGDRAVAAGIVDMALWDAAAKVARLPLHRALHRRFGPPGSEPAGSVPVYAAGGYYYPDGTQASLREEIQSYLDLGYRTVKIKIGGASLADDLARIEGVLAILPAGCRLAVDANGRFDLATALRYADALSAYDLAWYEEPCDPLDYLAHAVVAEAYPGVIATGENLFAVQDVRNLLRHGGLRSDRDVLQMDPSLSYGAGEYAAMLGCLSALGWGADRCWPHGGHLFNLAVASAFGLGGCESYPRVFEPFGGFADDAPVEAGRVRLSERAGVGIEGNAALHSLVRRLFD
;
A
#
# COMPACT_ATOMS: atom_id res chain seq x y z
N MET A 1 8.56 -27.59 -2.05
CA MET A 1 8.88 -26.68 -0.94
C MET A 1 7.74 -26.69 0.06
N LYS A 2 8.03 -26.87 1.35
CA LYS A 2 7.02 -26.96 2.42
C LYS A 2 7.26 -25.86 3.45
N ILE A 3 6.19 -25.37 4.08
CA ILE A 3 6.26 -24.52 5.25
C ILE A 3 6.64 -25.40 6.46
N VAL A 4 7.70 -25.02 7.16
CA VAL A 4 8.23 -25.76 8.34
C VAL A 4 7.75 -25.14 9.63
N ASP A 5 7.80 -23.79 9.71
CA ASP A 5 7.35 -23.02 10.86
C ASP A 5 6.84 -21.65 10.43
N VAL A 6 5.97 -21.08 11.27
CA VAL A 6 5.48 -19.71 11.10
C VAL A 6 5.48 -19.02 12.46
N LYS A 7 6.27 -17.97 12.57
CA LYS A 7 6.36 -17.12 13.75
C LYS A 7 5.64 -15.79 13.49
N VAL A 8 4.95 -15.26 14.49
CA VAL A 8 4.23 -13.99 14.43
C VAL A 8 4.62 -13.12 15.62
N ALA A 9 4.90 -11.86 15.39
CA ALA A 9 5.25 -10.88 16.41
C ALA A 9 4.54 -9.55 16.15
N GLU A 10 4.57 -8.66 17.14
CA GLU A 10 4.09 -7.29 17.01
C GLU A 10 5.23 -6.31 17.26
N ALA A 11 5.20 -5.22 16.52
CA ALA A 11 6.14 -4.11 16.70
C ALA A 11 5.40 -2.76 16.68
N PRO A 12 5.84 -1.76 17.46
CA PRO A 12 5.29 -0.42 17.37
C PRO A 12 5.72 0.23 16.06
N ILE A 13 4.85 1.08 15.49
CA ILE A 13 5.17 1.87 14.31
C ILE A 13 5.96 3.14 14.64
N GLY A 14 6.01 3.51 15.92
CA GLY A 14 6.91 4.55 16.46
C GLY A 14 6.62 6.00 16.03
N SER A 15 5.43 6.30 15.53
CA SER A 15 5.11 7.60 14.91
C SER A 15 4.35 8.53 15.85
N GLN A 16 4.88 9.72 16.14
CA GLN A 16 4.31 10.72 17.06
C GLN A 16 3.56 11.82 16.28
N PHE A 17 2.58 11.42 15.46
CA PHE A 17 1.76 12.34 14.67
C PHE A 17 0.37 11.76 14.39
N ALA A 18 -0.53 12.59 13.88
CA ALA A 18 -1.89 12.22 13.53
C ALA A 18 -2.28 12.70 12.12
N ASN A 19 -3.27 12.04 11.52
CA ASN A 19 -4.06 12.59 10.43
C ASN A 19 -5.39 13.14 10.99
N ALA A 20 -6.39 13.35 10.13
CA ALA A 20 -7.70 13.85 10.57
C ALA A 20 -8.52 12.85 11.42
N VAL A 21 -8.13 11.56 11.45
CA VAL A 21 -8.90 10.46 12.04
C VAL A 21 -8.09 9.64 13.04
N ILE A 22 -6.81 9.38 12.77
CA ILE A 22 -5.96 8.44 13.51
C ILE A 22 -4.79 9.17 14.18
N ASP A 23 -4.57 8.88 15.47
CA ASP A 23 -3.31 9.13 16.18
C ASP A 23 -2.45 7.85 16.09
N PHE A 24 -1.27 7.97 15.48
CA PHE A 24 -0.38 6.84 15.22
C PHE A 24 0.55 6.49 16.39
N SER A 25 0.53 7.24 17.49
CA SER A 25 1.47 7.07 18.62
C SER A 25 1.39 5.70 19.31
N HIS A 26 0.22 5.06 19.27
CA HIS A 26 -0.03 3.74 19.84
C HIS A 26 -0.24 2.63 18.82
N MET A 27 -0.02 2.92 17.53
CA MET A 27 -0.24 1.94 16.49
C MET A 27 0.85 0.87 16.50
N THR A 28 0.43 -0.38 16.35
CA THR A 28 1.30 -1.54 16.22
C THR A 28 1.13 -2.21 14.87
N VAL A 29 2.15 -2.93 14.44
CA VAL A 29 2.21 -3.69 13.18
C VAL A 29 2.45 -5.15 13.52
N SER A 30 1.70 -6.07 12.91
CA SER A 30 2.06 -7.48 12.91
C SER A 30 3.19 -7.73 11.93
N VAL A 31 4.16 -8.53 12.36
CA VAL A 31 5.28 -9.03 11.55
C VAL A 31 5.24 -10.55 11.57
N ILE A 32 5.47 -11.18 10.44
CA ILE A 32 5.46 -12.63 10.29
C ILE A 32 6.75 -13.11 9.63
N ALA A 33 7.24 -14.26 10.06
CA ALA A 33 8.31 -15.02 9.43
C ALA A 33 7.79 -16.42 9.05
N VAL A 34 7.88 -16.78 7.79
CA VAL A 34 7.52 -18.09 7.25
C VAL A 34 8.80 -18.84 6.89
N GLU A 35 9.16 -19.81 7.70
CA GLU A 35 10.32 -20.70 7.48
C GLU A 35 9.93 -21.85 6.55
N THR A 36 10.77 -22.12 5.55
CA THR A 36 10.56 -23.21 4.58
C THR A 36 11.61 -24.31 4.74
N ASP A 37 11.37 -25.48 4.12
CA ASP A 37 12.36 -26.56 4.01
C ASP A 37 13.42 -26.30 2.92
N ALA A 38 13.28 -25.25 2.13
CA ALA A 38 14.27 -24.87 1.12
C ALA A 38 15.52 -24.29 1.78
N VAL A 39 16.70 -24.69 1.30
CA VAL A 39 18.00 -24.23 1.79
C VAL A 39 18.75 -23.55 0.64
N ILE A 40 19.24 -22.34 0.89
CA ILE A 40 20.09 -21.56 -0.02
C ILE A 40 21.28 -21.08 0.79
N ASP A 41 22.49 -21.30 0.27
CA ASP A 41 23.76 -20.92 0.89
C ASP A 41 23.88 -21.39 2.37
N ASP A 42 23.48 -22.66 2.61
CA ASP A 42 23.45 -23.36 3.90
C ASP A 42 22.45 -22.80 4.93
N GLU A 43 21.59 -21.84 4.56
CA GLU A 43 20.54 -21.30 5.42
C GLU A 43 19.16 -21.65 4.88
N ARG A 44 18.20 -21.88 5.81
CA ARG A 44 16.80 -22.04 5.43
C ARG A 44 16.23 -20.73 4.91
N VAL A 45 15.44 -20.83 3.85
CA VAL A 45 14.75 -19.67 3.31
C VAL A 45 13.61 -19.27 4.21
N VAL A 46 13.63 -18.01 4.66
CA VAL A 46 12.58 -17.37 5.45
C VAL A 46 11.98 -16.23 4.65
N GLY A 47 10.66 -16.27 4.49
CA GLY A 47 9.88 -15.16 3.94
C GLY A 47 9.30 -14.30 5.05
N TYR A 48 9.33 -12.98 4.86
CA TYR A 48 8.84 -12.01 5.83
C TYR A 48 7.64 -11.24 5.28
N GLY A 49 6.71 -10.88 6.17
CA GLY A 49 5.58 -10.03 5.87
C GLY A 49 5.23 -9.11 7.04
N PHE A 50 4.57 -8.01 6.75
CA PHE A 50 4.08 -7.06 7.74
C PHE A 50 2.86 -6.32 7.18
N ASN A 51 2.01 -5.73 8.05
CA ASN A 51 0.90 -4.94 7.55
C ASN A 51 1.30 -3.50 7.24
N SER A 52 0.68 -2.93 6.21
CA SER A 52 0.73 -1.49 5.94
C SER A 52 0.24 -0.67 7.13
N ASN A 53 0.68 0.58 7.20
CA ASN A 53 0.20 1.57 8.15
C ASN A 53 -1.31 1.82 8.04
N GLY A 54 -1.88 2.45 9.06
CA GLY A 54 -3.31 2.77 9.14
C GLY A 54 -4.18 1.61 9.64
N ARG A 55 -3.58 0.45 9.94
CA ARG A 55 -4.27 -0.69 10.56
C ARG A 55 -3.42 -1.24 11.69
N TYR A 56 -4.08 -1.55 12.82
CA TYR A 56 -3.42 -2.17 13.97
C TYR A 56 -2.96 -3.61 13.66
N ALA A 57 -2.11 -4.14 14.53
CA ALA A 57 -1.64 -5.52 14.44
C ALA A 57 -2.80 -6.54 14.41
N GLN A 58 -2.63 -7.58 13.60
CA GLN A 58 -3.63 -8.60 13.29
C GLN A 58 -3.25 -9.99 13.82
N THR A 59 -2.35 -10.04 14.81
CA THR A 59 -1.72 -11.27 15.32
C THR A 59 -2.75 -12.36 15.68
N GLY A 60 -3.84 -11.99 16.38
CA GLY A 60 -4.88 -12.94 16.76
C GLY A 60 -5.60 -13.57 15.56
N LEU A 61 -5.93 -12.79 14.50
CA LEU A 61 -6.53 -13.32 13.29
C LEU A 61 -5.57 -14.25 12.54
N ILE A 62 -4.29 -13.89 12.49
CA ILE A 62 -3.26 -14.71 11.84
C ILE A 62 -3.14 -16.04 12.58
N THR A 63 -2.88 -16.03 13.90
CA THR A 63 -2.55 -17.21 14.68
C THR A 63 -3.74 -18.15 14.90
N GLU A 64 -4.92 -17.60 15.18
CA GLU A 64 -6.10 -18.40 15.58
C GLU A 64 -6.99 -18.80 14.38
N ARG A 65 -6.86 -18.11 13.24
CA ARG A 65 -7.79 -18.29 12.13
C ARG A 65 -7.11 -18.69 10.81
N LEU A 66 -6.03 -18.03 10.41
CA LEU A 66 -5.40 -18.26 9.12
C LEU A 66 -4.37 -19.39 9.15
N LEU A 67 -3.45 -19.36 10.10
CA LEU A 67 -2.38 -20.37 10.21
C LEU A 67 -2.90 -21.80 10.45
N PRO A 68 -3.94 -22.07 11.26
CA PRO A 68 -4.50 -23.40 11.39
C PRO A 68 -4.86 -24.03 10.04
N ARG A 69 -5.48 -23.25 9.14
CA ARG A 69 -5.89 -23.73 7.81
C ARG A 69 -4.69 -24.10 6.93
N LEU A 70 -3.62 -23.31 7.00
CA LEU A 70 -2.37 -23.62 6.28
C LEU A 70 -1.67 -24.87 6.85
N ARG A 71 -1.69 -25.06 8.16
CA ARG A 71 -1.10 -26.24 8.82
C ARG A 71 -1.86 -27.53 8.58
N GLU A 72 -3.19 -27.43 8.43
CA GLU A 72 -4.08 -28.56 8.15
C GLU A 72 -4.18 -28.87 6.64
N ALA A 73 -3.68 -27.98 5.78
CA ALA A 73 -3.69 -28.17 4.33
C ALA A 73 -2.86 -29.39 3.93
N VAL A 74 -3.31 -30.09 2.91
CA VAL A 74 -2.49 -31.11 2.26
C VAL A 74 -1.28 -30.41 1.62
N PRO A 75 -0.03 -30.83 1.93
CA PRO A 75 1.15 -30.12 1.43
C PRO A 75 1.20 -29.95 -0.10
N ASP A 76 0.67 -30.89 -0.85
CA ASP A 76 0.63 -30.84 -2.31
C ASP A 76 -0.34 -29.79 -2.84
N ASP A 77 -1.37 -29.39 -2.05
CA ASP A 77 -2.31 -28.33 -2.41
C ASP A 77 -1.69 -26.91 -2.27
N LEU A 78 -0.55 -26.81 -1.59
CA LEU A 78 0.21 -25.57 -1.41
C LEU A 78 1.32 -25.36 -2.44
N VAL A 79 1.48 -26.28 -3.37
CA VAL A 79 2.62 -26.35 -4.28
C VAL A 79 2.15 -26.22 -5.73
N ASP A 80 2.84 -25.39 -6.49
CA ASP A 80 2.70 -25.38 -7.95
C ASP A 80 3.19 -26.69 -8.54
N VAL A 81 2.34 -27.37 -9.30
CA VAL A 81 2.57 -28.73 -9.82
C VAL A 81 3.73 -28.79 -10.82
N GLU A 82 3.95 -27.70 -11.56
CA GLU A 82 5.00 -27.65 -12.59
C GLU A 82 6.38 -27.38 -12.01
N THR A 83 6.45 -26.50 -11.01
CA THR A 83 7.72 -26.03 -10.44
C THR A 83 8.10 -26.75 -9.15
N GLY A 84 7.16 -27.36 -8.46
CA GLY A 84 7.36 -27.94 -7.12
C GLY A 84 7.60 -26.88 -6.03
N LEU A 85 7.41 -25.59 -6.34
CA LEU A 85 7.57 -24.49 -5.41
C LEU A 85 6.25 -24.16 -4.72
N LEU A 86 6.33 -23.48 -3.58
CA LEU A 86 5.16 -22.93 -2.89
C LEU A 86 4.37 -22.01 -3.85
N ASP A 87 3.06 -22.24 -3.94
CA ASP A 87 2.13 -21.36 -4.65
C ASP A 87 1.40 -20.44 -3.66
N PRO A 88 1.79 -19.16 -3.55
CA PRO A 88 1.12 -18.23 -2.65
C PRO A 88 -0.36 -18.01 -2.99
N VAL A 89 -0.77 -18.16 -4.26
CA VAL A 89 -2.17 -18.02 -4.68
C VAL A 89 -3.03 -19.17 -4.15
N ALA A 90 -2.53 -20.42 -4.27
CA ALA A 90 -3.18 -21.59 -3.70
C ALA A 90 -3.26 -21.48 -2.18
N ALA A 91 -2.17 -21.13 -1.51
CA ALA A 91 -2.13 -20.89 -0.08
C ALA A 91 -3.12 -19.79 0.36
N GLY A 92 -3.20 -18.68 -0.39
CA GLY A 92 -4.17 -17.61 -0.17
C GLY A 92 -5.62 -18.07 -0.28
N THR A 93 -5.91 -18.99 -1.21
CA THR A 93 -7.24 -19.60 -1.36
C THR A 93 -7.58 -20.48 -0.15
N ILE A 94 -6.63 -21.30 0.31
CA ILE A 94 -6.81 -22.16 1.49
C ILE A 94 -7.00 -21.33 2.76
N MET A 95 -6.18 -20.30 2.98
CA MET A 95 -6.33 -19.38 4.13
C MET A 95 -7.72 -18.75 4.22
N ARG A 96 -8.32 -18.42 3.07
CA ARG A 96 -9.64 -17.80 2.97
C ARG A 96 -10.79 -18.81 2.88
N SER A 97 -10.52 -20.10 2.95
CA SER A 97 -11.57 -21.12 2.94
C SER A 97 -12.50 -20.98 4.14
N ASN A 98 -13.75 -21.40 3.99
CA ASN A 98 -14.77 -21.38 5.04
C ASN A 98 -15.03 -19.97 5.62
N GLU A 99 -14.96 -18.93 4.78
CA GLU A 99 -15.31 -17.56 5.13
C GLU A 99 -16.62 -17.13 4.47
N LYS A 100 -17.44 -16.40 5.24
CA LYS A 100 -18.63 -15.78 4.65
C LYS A 100 -18.23 -14.59 3.75
N PRO A 101 -18.95 -14.36 2.64
CA PRO A 101 -18.79 -13.14 1.86
C PRO A 101 -19.04 -11.87 2.67
N GLY A 102 -18.37 -10.78 2.33
CA GLY A 102 -18.45 -9.50 3.03
C GLY A 102 -17.62 -9.45 4.32
N GLY A 103 -17.68 -8.33 5.02
CA GLY A 103 -16.95 -8.11 6.28
C GLY A 103 -15.44 -8.22 6.10
N HIS A 104 -14.89 -7.53 5.09
CA HIS A 104 -13.47 -7.59 4.73
C HIS A 104 -12.59 -6.94 5.83
N GLY A 105 -12.10 -5.74 5.74
CA GLY A 105 -11.34 -5.06 6.79
C GLY A 105 -10.18 -5.90 7.35
N ASP A 106 -10.10 -6.02 8.68
CA ASP A 106 -8.98 -6.68 9.40
C ASP A 106 -8.67 -8.09 8.92
N ARG A 107 -9.68 -8.84 8.49
CA ARG A 107 -9.46 -10.17 7.90
C ARG A 107 -8.64 -10.10 6.60
N ALA A 108 -8.88 -9.09 5.77
CA ALA A 108 -8.12 -8.89 4.55
C ALA A 108 -6.67 -8.50 4.85
N VAL A 109 -6.50 -7.60 5.82
CA VAL A 109 -5.18 -7.19 6.31
C VAL A 109 -4.38 -8.38 6.84
N ALA A 110 -4.98 -9.19 7.72
CA ALA A 110 -4.33 -10.39 8.26
C ALA A 110 -3.86 -11.36 7.15
N ALA A 111 -4.70 -11.59 6.13
CA ALA A 111 -4.35 -12.45 5.01
C ALA A 111 -3.25 -11.83 4.12
N GLY A 112 -3.28 -10.50 3.89
CA GLY A 112 -2.27 -9.78 3.12
C GLY A 112 -0.87 -9.87 3.73
N ILE A 113 -0.77 -9.84 5.08
CA ILE A 113 0.50 -10.02 5.80
C ILE A 113 1.08 -11.41 5.52
N VAL A 114 0.26 -12.45 5.60
CA VAL A 114 0.70 -13.83 5.33
C VAL A 114 1.05 -14.01 3.85
N ASP A 115 0.24 -13.45 2.94
CA ASP A 115 0.48 -13.48 1.49
C ASP A 115 1.83 -12.86 1.13
N MET A 116 2.18 -11.70 1.73
CA MET A 116 3.47 -11.05 1.54
C MET A 116 4.63 -11.99 1.92
N ALA A 117 4.55 -12.65 3.08
CA ALA A 117 5.60 -13.56 3.53
C ALA A 117 5.73 -14.81 2.63
N LEU A 118 4.62 -15.35 2.15
CA LEU A 118 4.60 -16.48 1.22
C LEU A 118 5.22 -16.10 -0.13
N TRP A 119 4.89 -14.92 -0.66
CA TRP A 119 5.50 -14.40 -1.88
C TRP A 119 6.99 -14.10 -1.71
N ASP A 120 7.40 -13.56 -0.55
CA ASP A 120 8.81 -13.33 -0.25
C ASP A 120 9.61 -14.64 -0.25
N ALA A 121 9.10 -15.68 0.44
CA ALA A 121 9.70 -17.00 0.46
C ALA A 121 9.78 -17.62 -0.95
N ALA A 122 8.67 -17.64 -1.68
CA ALA A 122 8.61 -18.23 -3.02
C ALA A 122 9.57 -17.54 -4.00
N ALA A 123 9.61 -16.18 -3.97
CA ALA A 123 10.50 -15.40 -4.82
C ALA A 123 11.98 -15.62 -4.46
N LYS A 124 12.32 -15.72 -3.16
CA LYS A 124 13.68 -16.05 -2.70
C LYS A 124 14.13 -17.43 -3.20
N VAL A 125 13.29 -18.46 -3.07
CA VAL A 125 13.61 -19.79 -3.56
C VAL A 125 13.79 -19.82 -5.08
N ALA A 126 12.96 -19.07 -5.80
CA ALA A 126 13.10 -18.90 -7.24
C ALA A 126 14.31 -18.02 -7.64
N ARG A 127 15.03 -17.43 -6.68
CA ARG A 127 16.10 -16.44 -6.89
C ARG A 127 15.68 -15.27 -7.77
N LEU A 128 14.43 -14.81 -7.61
CA LEU A 128 13.85 -13.70 -8.35
C LEU A 128 13.50 -12.56 -7.40
N PRO A 129 13.69 -11.30 -7.81
CA PRO A 129 13.04 -10.19 -7.13
C PRO A 129 11.52 -10.31 -7.26
N LEU A 130 10.80 -9.87 -6.23
CA LEU A 130 9.34 -10.06 -6.16
C LEU A 130 8.60 -9.53 -7.38
N HIS A 131 8.98 -8.35 -7.90
CA HIS A 131 8.30 -7.78 -9.06
C HIS A 131 8.38 -8.68 -10.30
N ARG A 132 9.48 -9.42 -10.49
CA ARG A 132 9.62 -10.40 -11.57
C ARG A 132 8.82 -11.67 -11.29
N ALA A 133 8.80 -12.14 -10.04
CA ALA A 133 8.00 -13.31 -9.64
C ALA A 133 6.50 -13.05 -9.85
N LEU A 134 6.00 -11.89 -9.42
CA LEU A 134 4.61 -11.48 -9.63
C LEU A 134 4.29 -11.29 -11.12
N HIS A 135 5.17 -10.63 -11.87
CA HIS A 135 4.97 -10.42 -13.30
C HIS A 135 4.94 -11.76 -14.08
N ARG A 136 5.82 -12.70 -13.72
CA ARG A 136 5.80 -14.06 -14.28
C ARG A 136 4.47 -14.78 -14.05
N ARG A 137 3.83 -14.54 -12.90
CA ARG A 137 2.57 -15.20 -12.50
C ARG A 137 1.33 -14.55 -13.09
N PHE A 138 1.32 -13.20 -13.21
CA PHE A 138 0.14 -12.43 -13.54
C PHE A 138 0.28 -11.54 -14.78
N GLY A 139 1.50 -11.27 -15.22
CA GLY A 139 1.78 -10.41 -16.37
C GLY A 139 1.46 -11.06 -17.71
N PRO A 140 1.35 -10.26 -18.78
CA PRO A 140 1.16 -10.78 -20.11
C PRO A 140 2.37 -11.62 -20.57
N PRO A 141 2.15 -12.76 -21.24
CA PRO A 141 3.24 -13.59 -21.74
C PRO A 141 4.21 -12.81 -22.64
N GLY A 142 5.51 -12.93 -22.39
CA GLY A 142 6.57 -12.29 -23.19
C GLY A 142 6.79 -10.81 -22.92
N SER A 143 6.13 -10.25 -21.91
CA SER A 143 6.41 -8.90 -21.41
C SER A 143 7.35 -8.91 -20.22
N GLU A 144 7.88 -7.74 -19.86
CA GLU A 144 8.75 -7.52 -18.70
C GLU A 144 8.10 -6.52 -17.72
N PRO A 145 8.35 -6.63 -16.40
CA PRO A 145 7.88 -5.65 -15.45
C PRO A 145 8.57 -4.30 -15.63
N ALA A 146 7.96 -3.24 -15.15
CA ALA A 146 8.55 -1.91 -15.19
C ALA A 146 9.84 -1.86 -14.34
N GLY A 147 10.98 -1.49 -14.91
CA GLY A 147 12.27 -1.38 -14.20
C GLY A 147 12.34 -0.20 -13.22
N SER A 148 11.40 0.75 -13.30
CA SER A 148 11.24 1.86 -12.36
C SER A 148 9.78 2.27 -12.24
N VAL A 149 9.38 2.76 -11.07
CA VAL A 149 8.00 3.14 -10.74
C VAL A 149 7.95 4.61 -10.34
N PRO A 150 6.99 5.42 -10.84
CA PRO A 150 6.72 6.74 -10.30
C PRO A 150 6.31 6.65 -8.84
N VAL A 151 6.78 7.59 -8.01
CA VAL A 151 6.44 7.63 -6.59
C VAL A 151 6.07 9.04 -6.15
N TYR A 152 5.22 9.11 -5.12
CA TYR A 152 4.94 10.35 -4.42
C TYR A 152 5.24 10.21 -2.93
N ALA A 153 5.71 11.31 -2.31
CA ALA A 153 5.94 11.34 -0.88
C ALA A 153 4.67 11.72 -0.13
N ALA A 154 4.24 10.88 0.80
CA ALA A 154 3.15 11.19 1.73
C ALA A 154 3.72 11.64 3.08
N GLY A 155 3.20 12.77 3.56
CA GLY A 155 3.58 13.42 4.81
C GLY A 155 2.61 14.52 5.17
N GLY A 156 3.13 15.62 5.75
CA GLY A 156 2.30 16.76 6.14
C GLY A 156 1.20 16.39 7.13
N TYR A 157 1.52 15.47 8.04
CA TYR A 157 0.65 15.09 9.15
C TYR A 157 0.47 16.25 10.14
N TYR A 158 -0.39 16.08 11.10
CA TYR A 158 -0.58 17.02 12.20
C TYR A 158 0.32 16.57 13.37
N TYR A 159 1.35 17.37 13.64
CA TYR A 159 2.26 17.18 14.77
C TYR A 159 1.81 18.06 15.93
N PRO A 160 2.00 17.64 17.20
CA PRO A 160 1.60 18.43 18.37
C PRO A 160 2.15 19.85 18.37
N ASP A 161 3.42 20.02 17.97
CA ASP A 161 4.10 21.32 17.88
C ASP A 161 4.31 21.78 16.41
N GLY A 162 3.48 21.24 15.50
CA GLY A 162 3.59 21.50 14.06
C GLY A 162 3.26 22.95 13.70
N THR A 163 4.11 23.56 12.89
CA THR A 163 3.96 24.92 12.36
C THR A 163 3.94 24.92 10.84
N GLN A 164 3.53 26.03 10.23
CA GLN A 164 3.66 26.21 8.78
C GLN A 164 5.13 26.15 8.31
N ALA A 165 6.08 26.55 9.15
CA ALA A 165 7.50 26.46 8.84
C ALA A 165 7.96 25.01 8.82
N SER A 166 7.64 24.23 9.86
CA SER A 166 8.03 22.80 9.93
C SER A 166 7.39 21.97 8.81
N LEU A 167 6.14 22.27 8.40
CA LEU A 167 5.53 21.64 7.23
C LEU A 167 6.32 21.94 5.95
N ARG A 168 6.72 23.20 5.72
CA ARG A 168 7.53 23.52 4.55
C ARG A 168 8.90 22.86 4.58
N GLU A 169 9.54 22.78 5.73
CA GLU A 169 10.81 22.08 5.91
C GLU A 169 10.68 20.57 5.61
N GLU A 170 9.62 19.94 6.08
CA GLU A 170 9.30 18.54 5.76
C GLU A 170 9.15 18.35 4.26
N ILE A 171 8.31 19.15 3.59
CA ILE A 171 8.10 19.06 2.15
C ILE A 171 9.38 19.36 1.37
N GLN A 172 10.15 20.36 1.77
CA GLN A 172 11.46 20.65 1.14
C GLN A 172 12.38 19.43 1.22
N SER A 173 12.40 18.74 2.36
CA SER A 173 13.22 17.53 2.51
C SER A 173 12.81 16.41 1.54
N TYR A 174 11.54 16.31 1.15
CA TYR A 174 11.07 15.35 0.15
C TYR A 174 11.49 15.76 -1.27
N LEU A 175 11.42 17.05 -1.57
CA LEU A 175 11.91 17.58 -2.85
C LEU A 175 13.43 17.36 -3.01
N ASP A 176 14.19 17.54 -1.94
CA ASP A 176 15.64 17.31 -1.91
C ASP A 176 16.00 15.82 -2.10
N LEU A 177 15.11 14.89 -1.66
CA LEU A 177 15.22 13.45 -1.93
C LEU A 177 14.85 13.08 -3.38
N GLY A 178 14.36 14.02 -4.19
CA GLY A 178 14.06 13.80 -5.61
C GLY A 178 12.58 13.56 -5.93
N TYR A 179 11.67 13.63 -4.95
CA TYR A 179 10.24 13.53 -5.20
C TYR A 179 9.73 14.73 -6.00
N ARG A 180 8.72 14.48 -6.85
CA ARG A 180 8.05 15.50 -7.67
C ARG A 180 6.57 15.66 -7.37
N THR A 181 5.99 14.69 -6.69
CA THR A 181 4.63 14.78 -6.17
C THR A 181 4.71 14.55 -4.67
N VAL A 182 4.07 15.44 -3.91
CA VAL A 182 3.99 15.36 -2.44
C VAL A 182 2.51 15.37 -2.04
N LYS A 183 2.18 14.70 -0.95
CA LYS A 183 0.84 14.62 -0.40
C LYS A 183 0.85 15.13 1.05
N ILE A 184 -0.10 16.00 1.41
CA ILE A 184 -0.29 16.46 2.78
C ILE A 184 -1.69 16.12 3.28
N LYS A 185 -1.84 16.00 4.60
CA LYS A 185 -3.13 15.76 5.24
C LYS A 185 -3.92 17.05 5.40
N ILE A 186 -5.26 16.96 5.20
CA ILE A 186 -6.25 18.01 5.46
C ILE A 186 -7.39 17.44 6.31
N GLY A 187 -8.26 18.30 6.83
CA GLY A 187 -9.43 17.89 7.63
C GLY A 187 -9.16 17.74 9.13
N GLY A 188 -7.92 17.86 9.59
CA GLY A 188 -7.56 17.91 11.00
C GLY A 188 -7.57 19.33 11.59
N ALA A 189 -7.73 20.35 10.73
CA ALA A 189 -7.79 21.76 11.10
C ALA A 189 -9.04 22.42 10.50
N SER A 190 -9.19 23.75 10.66
CA SER A 190 -10.24 24.49 9.95
C SER A 190 -9.95 24.56 8.46
N LEU A 191 -10.99 24.76 7.61
CA LEU A 191 -10.81 24.97 6.17
C LEU A 191 -9.79 26.08 5.87
N ALA A 192 -9.87 27.20 6.61
CA ALA A 192 -8.95 28.31 6.41
C ALA A 192 -7.49 27.95 6.75
N ASP A 193 -7.27 27.19 7.82
CA ASP A 193 -5.93 26.73 8.19
C ASP A 193 -5.40 25.70 7.20
N ASP A 194 -6.24 24.77 6.73
CA ASP A 194 -5.86 23.80 5.72
C ASP A 194 -5.53 24.46 4.37
N LEU A 195 -6.29 25.50 3.96
CA LEU A 195 -5.94 26.29 2.77
C LEU A 195 -4.61 27.01 2.96
N ALA A 196 -4.35 27.60 4.12
CA ALA A 196 -3.06 28.22 4.42
C ALA A 196 -1.89 27.19 4.38
N ARG A 197 -2.12 25.95 4.80
CA ARG A 197 -1.14 24.84 4.67
C ARG A 197 -0.88 24.53 3.20
N ILE A 198 -1.93 24.39 2.39
CA ILE A 198 -1.85 24.15 0.95
C ILE A 198 -1.07 25.27 0.25
N GLU A 199 -1.43 26.52 0.49
CA GLU A 199 -0.74 27.69 -0.09
C GLU A 199 0.73 27.77 0.33
N GLY A 200 1.00 27.48 1.61
CA GLY A 200 2.36 27.46 2.14
C GLY A 200 3.24 26.38 1.47
N VAL A 201 2.69 25.23 1.10
CA VAL A 201 3.39 24.19 0.35
C VAL A 201 3.52 24.58 -1.13
N LEU A 202 2.44 25.03 -1.77
CA LEU A 202 2.46 25.45 -3.18
C LEU A 202 3.51 26.54 -3.44
N ALA A 203 3.72 27.45 -2.47
CA ALA A 203 4.70 28.54 -2.58
C ALA A 203 6.16 28.07 -2.68
N ILE A 204 6.47 26.84 -2.24
CA ILE A 204 7.83 26.29 -2.29
C ILE A 204 8.00 25.20 -3.37
N LEU A 205 6.91 24.77 -4.02
CA LEU A 205 7.00 23.73 -5.05
C LEU A 205 7.68 24.27 -6.33
N PRO A 206 8.75 23.61 -6.80
CA PRO A 206 9.36 23.92 -8.09
C PRO A 206 8.39 23.64 -9.26
N ALA A 207 8.62 24.29 -10.38
CA ALA A 207 7.88 24.02 -11.63
C ALA A 207 7.94 22.52 -12.00
N GLY A 208 6.79 21.93 -12.32
CA GLY A 208 6.64 20.51 -12.62
C GLY A 208 6.50 19.59 -11.41
N CYS A 209 6.53 20.14 -10.18
CA CYS A 209 6.13 19.41 -8.98
C CYS A 209 4.64 19.65 -8.69
N ARG A 210 3.98 18.69 -8.05
CA ARG A 210 2.54 18.72 -7.76
C ARG A 210 2.24 18.41 -6.29
N LEU A 211 1.14 18.97 -5.81
CA LEU A 211 0.61 18.72 -4.47
C LEU A 211 -0.67 17.89 -4.56
N ALA A 212 -0.76 16.85 -3.75
CA ALA A 212 -2.00 16.14 -3.45
C ALA A 212 -2.45 16.44 -2.02
N VAL A 213 -3.75 16.36 -1.76
CA VAL A 213 -4.32 16.54 -0.42
C VAL A 213 -5.21 15.37 -0.05
N ASP A 214 -5.21 15.00 1.24
CA ASP A 214 -5.86 13.79 1.74
C ASP A 214 -6.66 14.09 3.02
N ALA A 215 -7.98 13.86 2.96
CA ALA A 215 -8.91 14.07 4.06
C ALA A 215 -9.18 12.79 4.89
N ASN A 216 -8.64 11.64 4.48
CA ASN A 216 -8.80 10.33 5.14
C ASN A 216 -10.28 10.00 5.49
N GLY A 217 -11.21 10.26 4.59
CA GLY A 217 -12.63 9.96 4.78
C GLY A 217 -13.34 10.79 5.85
N ARG A 218 -12.75 11.86 6.32
CA ARG A 218 -13.16 12.61 7.51
C ARG A 218 -14.46 13.39 7.34
N PHE A 219 -14.78 13.86 6.12
CA PHE A 219 -15.83 14.84 5.93
C PHE A 219 -17.21 14.21 5.73
N ASP A 220 -18.23 14.88 6.27
CA ASP A 220 -19.58 14.73 5.76
C ASP A 220 -19.69 15.34 4.35
N LEU A 221 -20.73 15.00 3.63
CA LEU A 221 -20.92 15.46 2.25
C LEU A 221 -20.90 16.99 2.12
N ALA A 222 -21.54 17.71 3.05
CA ALA A 222 -21.59 19.17 3.01
C ALA A 222 -20.21 19.80 3.19
N THR A 223 -19.40 19.25 4.07
CA THR A 223 -18.01 19.68 4.29
C THR A 223 -17.13 19.30 3.10
N ALA A 224 -17.26 18.09 2.56
CA ALA A 224 -16.53 17.64 1.38
C ALA A 224 -16.77 18.55 0.17
N LEU A 225 -18.01 19.00 -0.04
CA LEU A 225 -18.37 19.93 -1.11
C LEU A 225 -17.80 21.34 -0.89
N ARG A 226 -17.76 21.82 0.37
CA ARG A 226 -17.10 23.11 0.68
C ARG A 226 -15.60 23.06 0.39
N TYR A 227 -14.93 21.93 0.74
CA TYR A 227 -13.54 21.73 0.38
C TYR A 227 -13.37 21.60 -1.14
N ALA A 228 -14.21 20.85 -1.83
CA ALA A 228 -14.16 20.71 -3.30
C ALA A 228 -14.24 22.07 -4.01
N ASP A 229 -15.16 22.97 -3.58
CA ASP A 229 -15.28 24.32 -4.09
C ASP A 229 -13.99 25.13 -3.85
N ALA A 230 -13.49 25.16 -2.62
CA ALA A 230 -12.27 25.89 -2.27
C ALA A 230 -11.02 25.33 -2.98
N LEU A 231 -10.88 24.01 -3.08
CA LEU A 231 -9.76 23.33 -3.72
C LEU A 231 -9.78 23.49 -5.24
N SER A 232 -10.91 23.82 -5.86
CA SER A 232 -11.02 24.05 -7.30
C SER A 232 -10.17 25.22 -7.81
N ALA A 233 -9.74 26.11 -6.92
CA ALA A 233 -8.84 27.23 -7.23
C ALA A 233 -7.37 26.81 -7.44
N TYR A 234 -6.99 25.56 -7.09
CA TYR A 234 -5.62 25.07 -7.14
C TYR A 234 -5.46 23.93 -8.15
N ASP A 235 -4.30 23.84 -8.81
CA ASP A 235 -3.92 22.70 -9.67
C ASP A 235 -3.32 21.58 -8.82
N LEU A 236 -4.18 20.85 -8.09
CA LEU A 236 -3.76 19.74 -7.25
C LEU A 236 -3.58 18.47 -8.08
N ALA A 237 -2.66 17.59 -7.63
CA ALA A 237 -2.51 16.24 -8.20
C ALA A 237 -3.81 15.44 -8.01
N TRP A 238 -4.37 15.47 -6.79
CA TRP A 238 -5.69 14.92 -6.47
C TRP A 238 -6.20 15.43 -5.11
N TYR A 239 -7.52 15.26 -4.90
CA TYR A 239 -8.22 15.35 -3.62
C TYR A 239 -8.61 13.94 -3.19
N GLU A 240 -7.97 13.43 -2.12
CA GLU A 240 -8.05 12.05 -1.66
C GLU A 240 -9.08 11.88 -0.54
N GLU A 241 -9.84 10.80 -0.61
CA GLU A 241 -10.84 10.35 0.37
C GLU A 241 -11.67 11.48 1.00
N PRO A 242 -12.43 12.25 0.22
CA PRO A 242 -13.20 13.36 0.76
C PRO A 242 -14.24 12.93 1.80
N CYS A 243 -14.89 11.79 1.60
CA CYS A 243 -15.95 11.24 2.44
C CYS A 243 -15.60 9.82 2.90
N ASP A 244 -16.43 9.25 3.78
CA ASP A 244 -16.34 7.84 4.15
C ASP A 244 -16.11 6.97 2.90
N PRO A 245 -15.07 6.14 2.84
CA PRO A 245 -14.68 5.39 1.65
C PRO A 245 -15.74 4.37 1.18
N LEU A 246 -16.71 4.02 2.02
CA LEU A 246 -17.82 3.14 1.68
C LEU A 246 -19.13 3.89 1.34
N ASP A 247 -19.17 5.22 1.50
CA ASP A 247 -20.29 6.03 1.02
C ASP A 247 -20.11 6.41 -0.46
N TYR A 248 -20.34 5.41 -1.32
CA TYR A 248 -20.15 5.58 -2.77
C TYR A 248 -21.02 6.68 -3.38
N LEU A 249 -22.21 6.93 -2.81
CA LEU A 249 -23.09 7.99 -3.32
C LEU A 249 -22.55 9.39 -2.96
N ALA A 250 -21.99 9.56 -1.77
CA ALA A 250 -21.29 10.79 -1.40
C ALA A 250 -20.09 11.03 -2.32
N HIS A 251 -19.29 10.00 -2.59
CA HIS A 251 -18.20 10.10 -3.57
C HIS A 251 -18.70 10.54 -4.95
N ALA A 252 -19.81 9.99 -5.45
CA ALA A 252 -20.37 10.37 -6.74
C ALA A 252 -20.75 11.86 -6.80
N VAL A 253 -21.37 12.38 -5.75
CA VAL A 253 -21.73 13.81 -5.66
C VAL A 253 -20.49 14.70 -5.62
N VAL A 254 -19.46 14.33 -4.87
CA VAL A 254 -18.20 15.09 -4.82
C VAL A 254 -17.46 15.02 -6.17
N ALA A 255 -17.41 13.84 -6.81
CA ALA A 255 -16.76 13.66 -8.11
C ALA A 255 -17.46 14.48 -9.23
N GLU A 256 -18.78 14.66 -9.16
CA GLU A 256 -19.53 15.54 -10.07
C GLU A 256 -19.22 17.02 -9.82
N ALA A 257 -19.11 17.42 -8.54
CA ALA A 257 -18.89 18.82 -8.15
C ALA A 257 -17.43 19.26 -8.30
N TYR A 258 -16.46 18.36 -8.13
CA TYR A 258 -15.03 18.71 -8.16
C TYR A 258 -14.43 18.51 -9.57
N PRO A 259 -13.94 19.58 -10.22
CA PRO A 259 -13.39 19.49 -11.58
C PRO A 259 -12.03 18.80 -11.65
N GLY A 260 -11.29 18.76 -10.53
CA GLY A 260 -9.99 18.12 -10.42
C GLY A 260 -10.07 16.60 -10.31
N VAL A 261 -8.94 15.98 -9.99
CA VAL A 261 -8.79 14.53 -9.81
C VAL A 261 -9.26 14.12 -8.40
N ILE A 262 -10.10 13.10 -8.30
CA ILE A 262 -10.44 12.42 -7.05
C ILE A 262 -9.53 11.19 -6.93
N ALA A 263 -9.00 10.94 -5.72
CA ALA A 263 -8.30 9.72 -5.39
C ALA A 263 -8.99 9.01 -4.21
N THR A 264 -9.10 7.68 -4.26
CA THR A 264 -9.66 6.87 -3.17
C THR A 264 -9.33 5.40 -3.38
N GLY A 265 -9.53 4.59 -2.35
CA GLY A 265 -9.43 3.14 -2.49
C GLY A 265 -8.55 2.45 -1.47
N GLU A 266 -7.80 3.15 -0.62
CA GLU A 266 -6.97 2.54 0.42
C GLU A 266 -7.78 1.68 1.40
N ASN A 267 -9.07 1.96 1.53
CA ASN A 267 -10.03 1.28 2.39
C ASN A 267 -10.91 0.24 1.67
N LEU A 268 -10.55 -0.12 0.43
CA LEU A 268 -11.22 -1.17 -0.35
C LEU A 268 -10.37 -2.45 -0.35
N PHE A 269 -10.88 -3.50 0.27
CA PHE A 269 -10.10 -4.69 0.59
C PHE A 269 -10.43 -5.91 -0.27
N ALA A 270 -11.45 -5.83 -1.12
CA ALA A 270 -11.85 -6.94 -1.98
C ALA A 270 -12.37 -6.46 -3.34
N VAL A 271 -12.34 -7.34 -4.33
CA VAL A 271 -12.89 -7.08 -5.68
C VAL A 271 -14.31 -6.53 -5.62
N GLN A 272 -15.13 -6.99 -4.66
CA GLN A 272 -16.50 -6.53 -4.56
C GLN A 272 -16.60 -5.07 -4.11
N ASP A 273 -15.71 -4.61 -3.24
CA ASP A 273 -15.64 -3.21 -2.80
C ASP A 273 -15.28 -2.30 -3.98
N VAL A 274 -14.25 -2.69 -4.73
CA VAL A 274 -13.83 -1.99 -5.96
C VAL A 274 -14.96 -1.94 -6.99
N ARG A 275 -15.63 -3.06 -7.22
CA ARG A 275 -16.76 -3.13 -8.15
C ARG A 275 -17.90 -2.20 -7.74
N ASN A 276 -18.19 -2.11 -6.45
CA ASN A 276 -19.24 -1.22 -5.93
C ASN A 276 -18.84 0.24 -6.09
N LEU A 277 -17.59 0.61 -5.75
CA LEU A 277 -17.09 1.96 -5.97
C LEU A 277 -17.22 2.36 -7.44
N LEU A 278 -16.73 1.53 -8.37
CA LEU A 278 -16.76 1.86 -9.80
C LEU A 278 -18.18 1.95 -10.39
N ARG A 279 -19.13 1.21 -9.84
CA ARG A 279 -20.53 1.27 -10.26
C ARG A 279 -21.30 2.46 -9.70
N HIS A 280 -20.97 2.90 -8.51
CA HIS A 280 -21.81 3.81 -7.73
C HIS A 280 -21.08 5.08 -7.27
N GLY A 281 -19.75 5.11 -7.28
CA GLY A 281 -18.92 6.21 -6.76
C GLY A 281 -18.69 7.36 -7.74
N GLY A 282 -19.23 7.30 -8.96
CA GLY A 282 -19.16 8.39 -9.93
C GLY A 282 -17.74 8.73 -10.42
N LEU A 283 -16.76 7.87 -10.15
CA LEU A 283 -15.36 8.10 -10.54
C LEU A 283 -15.17 8.01 -12.06
N ARG A 284 -14.21 8.75 -12.56
CA ARG A 284 -13.94 8.98 -13.98
C ARG A 284 -12.66 8.27 -14.40
N SER A 285 -12.77 7.25 -15.26
CA SER A 285 -11.66 6.40 -15.69
C SER A 285 -10.58 7.15 -16.52
N ASP A 286 -10.91 8.34 -17.04
CA ASP A 286 -9.98 9.18 -17.80
C ASP A 286 -9.06 10.03 -16.91
N ARG A 287 -9.35 10.17 -15.60
CA ARG A 287 -8.60 11.08 -14.72
C ARG A 287 -8.44 10.65 -13.27
N ASP A 288 -9.44 10.03 -12.64
CA ASP A 288 -9.41 9.72 -11.21
C ASP A 288 -8.44 8.58 -10.88
N VAL A 289 -8.00 8.53 -9.64
CA VAL A 289 -6.94 7.64 -9.15
C VAL A 289 -7.51 6.64 -8.14
N LEU A 290 -7.06 5.39 -8.23
CA LEU A 290 -7.45 4.30 -7.35
C LEU A 290 -6.24 3.85 -6.52
N GLN A 291 -6.44 3.74 -5.19
CA GLN A 291 -5.33 3.57 -4.24
C GLN A 291 -5.44 2.28 -3.42
N MET A 292 -6.11 1.23 -3.95
CA MET A 292 -6.15 -0.06 -3.26
C MET A 292 -4.73 -0.49 -2.86
N ASP A 293 -4.61 -0.99 -1.65
CA ASP A 293 -3.34 -1.45 -1.09
C ASP A 293 -3.27 -2.98 -1.12
N PRO A 294 -2.35 -3.59 -1.90
CA PRO A 294 -2.26 -5.04 -2.01
C PRO A 294 -1.95 -5.74 -0.70
N SER A 295 -1.26 -5.08 0.25
CA SER A 295 -0.97 -5.67 1.56
C SER A 295 -2.13 -5.56 2.55
N LEU A 296 -3.12 -4.69 2.27
CA LEU A 296 -4.36 -4.58 3.04
C LEU A 296 -5.51 -5.40 2.42
N SER A 297 -5.40 -5.83 1.16
CA SER A 297 -6.48 -6.42 0.38
C SER A 297 -6.27 -7.90 0.05
N TYR A 298 -6.07 -8.76 1.03
CA TYR A 298 -5.82 -10.20 0.89
C TYR A 298 -4.55 -10.58 0.09
N GLY A 299 -3.72 -9.64 -0.30
CA GLY A 299 -2.46 -9.87 -1.00
C GLY A 299 -2.53 -9.75 -2.52
N ALA A 300 -1.46 -10.20 -3.19
CA ALA A 300 -1.23 -9.98 -4.61
C ALA A 300 -2.29 -10.66 -5.51
N GLY A 301 -2.79 -11.82 -5.12
CA GLY A 301 -3.81 -12.55 -5.88
C GLY A 301 -5.15 -11.82 -5.95
N GLU A 302 -5.61 -11.26 -4.84
CA GLU A 302 -6.83 -10.44 -4.81
C GLU A 302 -6.62 -9.12 -5.56
N TYR A 303 -5.45 -8.52 -5.41
CA TYR A 303 -5.10 -7.29 -6.14
C TYR A 303 -5.13 -7.51 -7.66
N ALA A 304 -4.58 -8.62 -8.15
CA ALA A 304 -4.67 -9.01 -9.56
C ALA A 304 -6.14 -9.14 -10.02
N ALA A 305 -7.00 -9.73 -9.18
CA ALA A 305 -8.43 -9.84 -9.48
C ALA A 305 -9.14 -8.46 -9.46
N MET A 306 -8.72 -7.53 -8.59
CA MET A 306 -9.19 -6.13 -8.61
C MET A 306 -8.82 -5.45 -9.94
N LEU A 307 -7.58 -5.58 -10.40
CA LEU A 307 -7.14 -5.04 -11.69
C LEU A 307 -7.91 -5.65 -12.87
N GLY A 308 -8.22 -6.94 -12.82
CA GLY A 308 -9.10 -7.59 -13.81
C GLY A 308 -10.52 -6.98 -13.81
N CYS A 309 -11.06 -6.69 -12.64
CA CYS A 309 -12.36 -6.01 -12.52
C CYS A 309 -12.31 -4.58 -13.08
N LEU A 310 -11.23 -3.82 -12.80
CA LEU A 310 -10.98 -2.48 -13.35
C LEU A 310 -10.95 -2.50 -14.87
N SER A 311 -10.13 -3.38 -15.44
CA SER A 311 -9.99 -3.52 -16.90
C SER A 311 -11.32 -3.85 -17.58
N ALA A 312 -12.12 -4.74 -16.99
CA ALA A 312 -13.46 -5.09 -17.49
C ALA A 312 -14.44 -3.92 -17.45
N LEU A 313 -14.18 -2.90 -16.65
CA LEU A 313 -14.98 -1.68 -16.51
C LEU A 313 -14.36 -0.47 -17.24
N GLY A 314 -13.33 -0.68 -18.07
CA GLY A 314 -12.71 0.35 -18.90
C GLY A 314 -11.65 1.21 -18.18
N TRP A 315 -11.12 0.75 -17.06
CA TRP A 315 -10.04 1.44 -16.35
C TRP A 315 -8.67 0.88 -16.73
N GLY A 316 -7.69 1.76 -16.91
CA GLY A 316 -6.30 1.37 -17.07
C GLY A 316 -5.59 1.12 -15.74
N ALA A 317 -4.60 0.23 -15.73
CA ALA A 317 -3.75 0.00 -14.58
C ALA A 317 -2.93 1.25 -14.18
N ASP A 318 -2.69 2.16 -15.12
CA ASP A 318 -2.04 3.45 -14.91
C ASP A 318 -2.81 4.40 -13.98
N ARG A 319 -4.10 4.11 -13.72
CA ARG A 319 -4.93 4.82 -12.75
C ARG A 319 -4.76 4.30 -11.32
N CYS A 320 -4.02 3.22 -11.12
CA CYS A 320 -3.78 2.63 -9.80
C CYS A 320 -2.46 3.15 -9.22
N TRP A 321 -2.55 3.69 -7.99
CA TRP A 321 -1.42 4.22 -7.21
C TRP A 321 -1.52 3.67 -5.79
N PRO A 322 -1.04 2.46 -5.51
CA PRO A 322 -1.22 1.81 -4.20
C PRO A 322 -0.82 2.71 -3.03
N HIS A 323 -1.68 2.74 -2.01
CA HIS A 323 -1.36 3.19 -0.67
C HIS A 323 -0.31 2.29 -0.01
N GLY A 324 0.32 2.72 1.07
CA GLY A 324 1.13 1.90 1.96
C GLY A 324 2.64 2.15 1.88
N GLY A 325 3.13 2.66 0.77
CA GLY A 325 4.46 3.27 0.66
C GLY A 325 5.64 2.41 1.09
N HIS A 326 5.62 1.11 0.80
CA HIS A 326 6.68 0.17 1.20
C HIS A 326 7.09 -0.80 0.07
N LEU A 327 8.11 -1.61 0.32
CA LEU A 327 8.77 -2.50 -0.64
C LEU A 327 7.81 -3.42 -1.42
N PHE A 328 6.84 -4.04 -0.72
CA PHE A 328 5.88 -4.95 -1.37
C PHE A 328 5.01 -4.23 -2.39
N ASN A 329 4.47 -3.05 -2.02
CA ASN A 329 3.61 -2.26 -2.89
C ASN A 329 4.37 -1.69 -4.08
N LEU A 330 5.65 -1.31 -3.90
CA LEU A 330 6.53 -0.92 -5.01
C LEU A 330 6.74 -2.07 -6.00
N ALA A 331 6.97 -3.29 -5.51
CA ALA A 331 7.12 -4.47 -6.35
C ALA A 331 5.82 -4.80 -7.12
N VAL A 332 4.66 -4.68 -6.47
CA VAL A 332 3.34 -4.83 -7.11
C VAL A 332 3.14 -3.77 -8.20
N ALA A 333 3.45 -2.50 -7.91
CA ALA A 333 3.31 -1.43 -8.88
C ALA A 333 4.16 -1.66 -10.13
N SER A 334 5.38 -2.16 -9.97
CA SER A 334 6.24 -2.58 -11.09
C SER A 334 5.66 -3.76 -11.86
N ALA A 335 5.28 -4.83 -11.16
CA ALA A 335 4.83 -6.08 -11.75
C ALA A 335 3.60 -5.91 -12.65
N PHE A 336 2.68 -5.03 -12.26
CA PHE A 336 1.43 -4.79 -12.97
C PHE A 336 1.43 -3.55 -13.85
N GLY A 337 2.55 -2.80 -13.91
CA GLY A 337 2.64 -1.57 -14.71
C GLY A 337 1.69 -0.47 -14.26
N LEU A 338 1.58 -0.28 -12.94
CA LEU A 338 0.68 0.72 -12.35
C LEU A 338 1.17 2.14 -12.61
N GLY A 339 0.30 3.14 -12.38
CA GLY A 339 0.62 4.55 -12.54
C GLY A 339 1.73 5.03 -11.62
N GLY A 340 1.80 4.48 -10.41
CA GLY A 340 2.84 4.80 -9.42
C GLY A 340 2.63 4.07 -8.11
N CYS A 341 3.31 4.54 -7.07
CA CYS A 341 3.23 4.01 -5.71
C CYS A 341 3.43 5.13 -4.69
N GLU A 342 2.75 5.02 -3.55
CA GLU A 342 3.02 5.87 -2.38
C GLU A 342 4.42 5.61 -1.82
N SER A 343 4.98 6.58 -1.11
CA SER A 343 6.21 6.45 -0.34
C SER A 343 6.11 7.25 0.95
N TYR A 344 6.72 6.73 2.01
CA TYR A 344 6.77 7.35 3.32
C TYR A 344 8.22 7.68 3.71
N PRO A 345 8.84 8.68 3.12
CA PRO A 345 10.19 9.07 3.53
C PRO A 345 10.17 9.65 4.95
N ARG A 346 10.90 9.01 5.87
CA ARG A 346 11.05 9.42 7.29
C ARG A 346 9.78 9.33 8.15
N VAL A 347 8.73 8.67 7.66
CA VAL A 347 7.52 8.39 8.44
C VAL A 347 7.23 6.90 8.42
N PHE A 348 6.61 6.37 9.46
CA PHE A 348 6.30 4.95 9.65
C PHE A 348 7.54 4.02 9.61
N GLU A 349 8.70 4.52 10.00
CA GLU A 349 9.91 3.71 10.03
C GLU A 349 9.81 2.58 11.09
N PRO A 350 10.40 1.40 10.79
CA PRO A 350 11.16 1.06 9.59
C PRO A 350 10.29 0.44 8.47
N PHE A 351 8.98 0.42 8.59
CA PHE A 351 8.07 -0.25 7.65
C PHE A 351 7.80 0.57 6.39
N GLY A 352 7.76 1.89 6.51
CA GLY A 352 7.63 2.81 5.38
C GLY A 352 8.94 2.95 4.60
N GLY A 353 8.83 3.38 3.33
CA GLY A 353 9.98 3.59 2.47
C GLY A 353 10.44 2.34 1.71
N PHE A 354 11.59 2.48 1.04
CA PHE A 354 12.11 1.49 0.11
C PHE A 354 13.50 1.00 0.54
N ALA A 355 14.21 0.28 -0.33
CA ALA A 355 15.58 -0.16 -0.05
C ALA A 355 16.53 1.04 0.05
N ASP A 356 17.55 0.94 0.93
CA ASP A 356 18.51 2.02 1.19
C ASP A 356 19.33 2.40 -0.06
N ASP A 357 19.51 1.45 -0.99
CA ASP A 357 20.21 1.61 -2.26
C ASP A 357 19.27 1.95 -3.45
N ALA A 358 18.02 2.31 -3.19
CA ALA A 358 17.03 2.68 -4.18
C ALA A 358 16.60 4.16 -4.07
N PRO A 359 17.45 5.12 -4.47
CA PRO A 359 17.13 6.55 -4.36
C PRO A 359 15.98 6.92 -5.30
N VAL A 360 15.30 8.00 -4.93
CA VAL A 360 14.29 8.61 -5.79
C VAL A 360 14.99 9.55 -6.79
N GLU A 361 14.87 9.24 -8.07
CA GLU A 361 15.43 10.06 -9.15
C GLU A 361 14.30 10.62 -10.02
N ALA A 362 14.15 11.92 -10.02
CA ALA A 362 13.13 12.64 -10.78
C ALA A 362 11.70 12.09 -10.55
N GLY A 363 11.35 11.80 -9.29
CA GLY A 363 10.05 11.26 -8.89
C GLY A 363 9.84 9.78 -9.20
N ARG A 364 10.89 9.01 -9.43
CA ARG A 364 10.85 7.57 -9.72
C ARG A 364 11.85 6.80 -8.88
N VAL A 365 11.51 5.56 -8.54
CA VAL A 365 12.39 4.60 -7.87
C VAL A 365 12.69 3.44 -8.82
N ARG A 366 13.95 3.06 -8.92
CA ARG A 366 14.38 1.85 -9.62
C ARG A 366 14.20 0.64 -8.70
N LEU A 367 13.69 -0.46 -9.24
CA LEU A 367 13.48 -1.69 -8.49
C LEU A 367 14.81 -2.37 -8.16
N SER A 368 14.92 -2.91 -6.95
CA SER A 368 16.05 -3.73 -6.54
C SER A 368 16.01 -5.09 -7.27
N GLU A 369 17.19 -5.63 -7.62
CA GLU A 369 17.34 -6.98 -8.16
C GLU A 369 17.55 -8.04 -7.05
N ARG A 370 17.38 -7.68 -5.78
CA ARG A 370 17.44 -8.64 -4.66
C ARG A 370 16.27 -9.61 -4.74
N ALA A 371 16.53 -10.89 -4.45
CA ALA A 371 15.49 -11.91 -4.41
C ALA A 371 14.48 -11.61 -3.28
N GLY A 372 13.21 -11.96 -3.50
CA GLY A 372 12.13 -11.69 -2.55
C GLY A 372 11.60 -10.26 -2.62
N VAL A 373 10.95 -9.83 -1.54
CA VAL A 373 10.44 -8.46 -1.34
C VAL A 373 11.59 -7.44 -1.27
N GLY A 374 12.77 -7.89 -0.87
CA GLY A 374 13.95 -7.03 -0.74
C GLY A 374 14.09 -6.39 0.64
N ILE A 375 13.50 -7.00 1.68
CA ILE A 375 13.58 -6.54 3.09
C ILE A 375 15.03 -6.39 3.52
N GLU A 376 15.92 -7.26 3.07
CA GLU A 376 17.37 -7.23 3.33
C GLU A 376 18.06 -5.99 2.75
N GLY A 377 17.41 -5.27 1.84
CA GLY A 377 17.84 -4.00 1.27
C GLY A 377 17.50 -2.77 2.11
N ASN A 378 16.61 -2.92 3.12
CA ASN A 378 16.31 -1.90 4.11
C ASN A 378 16.90 -2.34 5.46
N ALA A 379 18.04 -1.78 5.84
CA ALA A 379 18.83 -2.22 6.99
C ALA A 379 18.06 -2.11 8.32
N ALA A 380 17.23 -1.08 8.48
CA ALA A 380 16.45 -0.86 9.68
C ALA A 380 15.34 -1.92 9.81
N LEU A 381 14.61 -2.20 8.73
CA LEU A 381 13.57 -3.22 8.69
C LEU A 381 14.16 -4.63 8.85
N HIS A 382 15.24 -4.94 8.16
CA HIS A 382 15.96 -6.22 8.28
C HIS A 382 16.44 -6.44 9.72
N SER A 383 17.05 -5.42 10.35
CA SER A 383 17.46 -5.51 11.75
C SER A 383 16.29 -5.75 12.71
N LEU A 384 15.12 -5.15 12.43
CA LEU A 384 13.90 -5.38 13.22
C LEU A 384 13.43 -6.84 13.10
N VAL A 385 13.27 -7.36 11.88
CA VAL A 385 12.77 -8.73 11.68
C VAL A 385 13.73 -9.77 12.26
N ARG A 386 15.04 -9.58 12.13
CA ARG A 386 16.06 -10.43 12.78
C ARG A 386 15.89 -10.43 14.29
N ARG A 387 15.79 -9.28 14.91
CA ARG A 387 15.62 -9.15 16.36
C ARG A 387 14.32 -9.77 16.89
N LEU A 388 13.25 -9.81 16.08
CA LEU A 388 11.98 -10.39 16.47
C LEU A 388 11.96 -11.92 16.39
N PHE A 389 12.76 -12.53 15.50
CA PHE A 389 12.61 -13.94 15.15
C PHE A 389 13.87 -14.79 15.37
N ASP A 390 15.06 -14.23 15.50
CA ASP A 390 16.29 -14.89 15.93
C ASP A 390 16.36 -15.02 17.45
#